data_184bbb8919250612ae5311d735491e70
#
_entry.id   184bbb8919250612ae5311d735491e70
#
_cell.length_a   1.000
_cell.length_b   1.000
_cell.length_c   1.000
_cell.angle_alpha   90.00
_cell.angle_beta   90.00
_cell.angle_gamma   90.00
#
_symmetry.space_group_name_H-M   'P 1'
#
loop_
_entity.id
_entity.type
_entity.pdbx_description
1 polymer ?
#
loop_
_entity_poly.entity_id
_entity_poly.type
_entity_poly.pdbx_seq_one_letter_code
_entity_poly.pdbx_strand_id
1 'polypeptide(L)'
;MERESFSSRLGFILISAGCAIGLGNVWRFPFITGLYGGASFVLIYLCFLLLLGLPIMVAEFAVGRASVRSAAKSFDVLEPAGTKWHLYKYGAIAGNVLLMMFYTTVSGWMLYYFYKMAVGGFVGLDAKGVGNVFGSLLSDPVTMAGNMIIIVLSCFGVCYLGVKAGVERITKNMMACLLLLMLILAINSITLPNSSAGLKYYLYPDFNRVLEHGIREVVFAAMGQAFFTLSLGIGALAIFGSYIGKEQRLTGEAMWIMALDTFVAIVSGLIIFPACFSFGINPNSGPNLLFITLPNVFNAMSGGRIWGTLFFLFMLFAAMSTVIAVFENITSCICDLAGWERKKTIRFNIIAIILLSLPCVLGFNLWGHIQPLGKGTCILDLEDFLVSNNLLPLGSLIYLSFCTSRYGWGWDNFIAEADTGKGIPFPKWIRFYATYILPLIVLYIFFNGYYAMFVK
;
A
#
# COMPACT_ATOMS: atom_id res chain seq x y z
N MET A 1 -10.83 -6.70 -27.58
CA MET A 1 -11.79 -5.99 -26.71
C MET A 1 -11.33 -4.55 -26.60
N GLU A 2 -12.20 -3.57 -26.82
CA GLU A 2 -11.93 -2.19 -26.46
C GLU A 2 -11.71 -2.11 -24.95
N ARG A 3 -10.64 -1.43 -24.54
CA ARG A 3 -10.31 -1.29 -23.12
C ARG A 3 -11.19 -0.21 -22.51
N GLU A 4 -11.80 -0.51 -21.37
CA GLU A 4 -12.54 0.50 -20.61
C GLU A 4 -11.60 1.66 -20.22
N SER A 5 -12.10 2.88 -20.17
CA SER A 5 -11.36 4.07 -19.74
C SER A 5 -12.07 4.75 -18.58
N PHE A 6 -11.35 5.46 -17.75
CA PHE A 6 -11.97 6.26 -16.68
C PHE A 6 -12.84 7.37 -17.26
N SER A 7 -13.89 7.70 -16.54
CA SER A 7 -14.83 8.75 -16.97
C SER A 7 -14.31 10.16 -16.71
N SER A 8 -13.35 10.31 -15.76
CA SER A 8 -12.81 11.61 -15.37
C SER A 8 -11.38 11.53 -14.86
N ARG A 9 -10.63 12.64 -15.03
CA ARG A 9 -9.30 12.82 -14.45
C ARG A 9 -9.30 12.65 -12.92
N LEU A 10 -10.30 13.21 -12.24
CA LEU A 10 -10.43 13.06 -10.79
C LEU A 10 -10.65 11.60 -10.40
N GLY A 11 -11.43 10.84 -11.18
CA GLY A 11 -11.60 9.40 -11.00
C GLY A 11 -10.27 8.67 -11.09
N PHE A 12 -9.46 8.93 -12.11
CA PHE A 12 -8.11 8.37 -12.25
C PHE A 12 -7.23 8.68 -11.02
N ILE A 13 -7.13 9.95 -10.61
CA ILE A 13 -6.29 10.36 -9.48
C ILE A 13 -6.73 9.66 -8.20
N LEU A 14 -8.03 9.66 -7.89
CA LEU A 14 -8.55 9.06 -6.65
C LEU A 14 -8.43 7.53 -6.61
N ILE A 15 -8.56 6.84 -7.75
CA ILE A 15 -8.40 5.39 -7.80
C ILE A 15 -6.93 5.01 -7.68
N SER A 16 -6.05 5.70 -8.44
CA SER A 16 -4.61 5.45 -8.35
C SER A 16 -4.06 5.82 -6.97
N ALA A 17 -4.53 6.92 -6.38
CA ALA A 17 -4.24 7.25 -4.98
C ALA A 17 -4.83 6.20 -4.02
N GLY A 18 -6.04 5.70 -4.25
CA GLY A 18 -6.64 4.62 -3.45
C GLY A 18 -5.90 3.29 -3.54
N CYS A 19 -5.14 3.04 -4.62
CA CYS A 19 -4.21 1.91 -4.71
C CYS A 19 -2.99 2.10 -3.81
N ALA A 20 -2.44 3.32 -3.78
CA ALA A 20 -1.31 3.68 -2.92
C ALA A 20 -1.75 3.84 -1.45
N ILE A 21 -2.83 4.58 -1.19
CA ILE A 21 -3.38 4.84 0.14
C ILE A 21 -3.99 3.56 0.71
N GLY A 22 -3.24 2.90 1.56
CA GLY A 22 -3.64 1.65 2.19
C GLY A 22 -3.08 1.51 3.60
N LEU A 23 -2.91 0.29 4.05
CA LEU A 23 -2.31 -0.03 5.35
C LEU A 23 -0.87 0.51 5.48
N GLY A 24 -0.20 0.75 4.36
CA GLY A 24 1.11 1.39 4.30
C GLY A 24 1.14 2.79 4.93
N ASN A 25 0.10 3.60 4.69
CA ASN A 25 -0.02 4.97 5.19
C ASN A 25 -0.59 5.06 6.59
N VAL A 26 -1.60 4.21 6.87
CA VAL A 26 -2.40 4.36 8.08
C VAL A 26 -1.94 3.43 9.22
N TRP A 27 -1.14 2.43 8.92
CA TRP A 27 -0.55 1.50 9.89
C TRP A 27 0.98 1.54 9.89
N ARG A 28 1.61 1.12 8.76
CA ARG A 28 3.07 0.96 8.69
C ARG A 28 3.81 2.28 8.88
N PHE A 29 3.36 3.35 8.23
CA PHE A 29 4.00 4.66 8.32
C PHE A 29 4.01 5.24 9.74
N PRO A 30 2.88 5.34 10.49
CA PRO A 30 2.91 5.80 11.86
C PRO A 30 3.77 4.93 12.77
N PHE A 31 3.70 3.61 12.61
CA PHE A 31 4.52 2.69 13.38
C PHE A 31 6.02 2.93 13.15
N ILE A 32 6.48 2.94 11.91
CA ILE A 32 7.90 3.16 11.58
C ILE A 32 8.33 4.57 11.98
N THR A 33 7.48 5.57 11.81
CA THR A 33 7.74 6.95 12.27
C THR A 33 7.93 7.00 13.79
N GLY A 34 7.10 6.30 14.55
CA GLY A 34 7.25 6.18 16.00
C GLY A 34 8.55 5.47 16.40
N LEU A 35 8.94 4.44 15.67
CA LEU A 35 10.16 3.67 15.95
C LEU A 35 11.43 4.48 15.66
N TYR A 36 11.48 5.26 14.58
CA TYR A 36 12.70 5.88 14.06
C TYR A 36 12.80 7.40 14.25
N GLY A 37 12.17 7.95 15.27
CA GLY A 37 12.43 9.32 15.72
C GLY A 37 11.46 10.40 15.22
N GLY A 38 10.24 10.03 14.84
CA GLY A 38 9.16 11.01 14.58
C GLY A 38 9.39 11.87 13.34
N ALA A 39 9.30 13.20 13.51
CA ALA A 39 9.39 14.17 12.41
C ALA A 39 10.66 14.05 11.57
N SER A 40 11.81 13.72 12.17
CA SER A 40 13.08 13.57 11.43
C SER A 40 13.03 12.41 10.44
N PHE A 41 12.42 11.28 10.83
CA PHE A 41 12.15 10.17 9.91
C PHE A 41 11.23 10.61 8.77
N VAL A 42 10.16 11.36 9.07
CA VAL A 42 9.21 11.85 8.05
C VAL A 42 9.93 12.69 6.99
N LEU A 43 10.83 13.58 7.38
CA LEU A 43 11.61 14.38 6.41
C LEU A 43 12.48 13.51 5.50
N ILE A 44 13.19 12.53 6.06
CA ILE A 44 14.01 11.59 5.28
C ILE A 44 13.13 10.77 4.32
N TYR A 45 11.99 10.28 4.80
CA TYR A 45 11.01 9.56 3.99
C TYR A 45 10.50 10.41 2.82
N LEU A 46 10.12 11.67 3.03
CA LEU A 46 9.64 12.57 1.98
C LEU A 46 10.71 12.81 0.89
N CYS A 47 11.98 12.93 1.28
CA CYS A 47 13.07 13.01 0.30
C CYS A 47 13.12 11.76 -0.58
N PHE A 48 13.07 10.57 0.01
CA PHE A 48 13.08 9.32 -0.77
C PHE A 48 11.81 9.10 -1.58
N LEU A 49 10.67 9.53 -1.09
CA LEU A 49 9.41 9.47 -1.84
C LEU A 49 9.53 10.24 -3.17
N LEU A 50 10.13 11.43 -3.14
CA LEU A 50 10.38 12.23 -4.34
C LEU A 50 11.49 11.63 -5.22
N LEU A 51 12.63 11.26 -4.62
CA LEU A 51 13.78 10.79 -5.38
C LEU A 51 13.58 9.41 -6.00
N LEU A 52 12.98 8.48 -5.27
CA LEU A 52 12.76 7.11 -5.73
C LEU A 52 11.36 6.93 -6.31
N GLY A 53 10.34 7.38 -5.57
CA GLY A 53 8.93 7.12 -5.89
C GLY A 53 8.49 7.75 -7.19
N LEU A 54 8.73 9.05 -7.37
CA LEU A 54 8.24 9.78 -8.55
C LEU A 54 8.75 9.24 -9.89
N PRO A 55 10.08 9.02 -10.10
CA PRO A 55 10.57 8.49 -11.37
C PRO A 55 10.03 7.11 -11.70
N ILE A 56 9.93 6.21 -10.72
CA ILE A 56 9.44 4.85 -10.92
C ILE A 56 7.94 4.86 -11.21
N MET A 57 7.15 5.66 -10.48
CA MET A 57 5.71 5.82 -10.71
C MET A 57 5.42 6.31 -12.12
N VAL A 58 6.15 7.33 -12.61
CA VAL A 58 5.99 7.85 -13.98
C VAL A 58 6.37 6.78 -15.00
N ALA A 59 7.42 5.98 -14.76
CA ALA A 59 7.82 4.89 -15.63
C ALA A 59 6.72 3.80 -15.73
N GLU A 60 6.13 3.37 -14.60
CA GLU A 60 5.01 2.42 -14.61
C GLU A 60 3.80 2.97 -15.38
N PHE A 61 3.38 4.21 -15.10
CA PHE A 61 2.28 4.84 -15.83
C PHE A 61 2.56 4.94 -17.33
N ALA A 62 3.78 5.31 -17.73
CA ALA A 62 4.16 5.45 -19.14
C ALA A 62 4.06 4.12 -19.87
N VAL A 63 4.58 3.03 -19.30
CA VAL A 63 4.48 1.68 -19.86
C VAL A 63 3.03 1.24 -20.01
N GLY A 64 2.20 1.48 -19.00
CA GLY A 64 0.77 1.19 -19.05
C GLY A 64 0.03 1.99 -20.12
N ARG A 65 0.25 3.32 -20.17
CA ARG A 65 -0.44 4.23 -21.11
C ARG A 65 -0.01 4.01 -22.55
N ALA A 66 1.28 3.81 -22.80
CA ALA A 66 1.79 3.54 -24.16
C ALA A 66 1.30 2.22 -24.71
N SER A 67 1.24 1.17 -23.90
CA SER A 67 0.80 -0.15 -24.33
C SER A 67 -0.71 -0.31 -24.42
N VAL A 68 -1.47 0.49 -23.66
CA VAL A 68 -2.93 0.32 -23.44
C VAL A 68 -3.24 -1.12 -22.99
N ARG A 69 -2.36 -1.71 -22.18
CA ARG A 69 -2.44 -3.11 -21.70
C ARG A 69 -2.14 -3.17 -20.19
N SER A 70 -2.53 -4.27 -19.56
CA SER A 70 -2.10 -4.59 -18.19
C SER A 70 -0.60 -4.90 -18.14
N ALA A 71 -0.04 -4.95 -16.93
CA ALA A 71 1.36 -5.35 -16.72
C ALA A 71 1.70 -6.72 -17.35
N ALA A 72 0.69 -7.59 -17.56
CA ALA A 72 0.85 -8.89 -18.18
C ALA A 72 1.18 -8.86 -19.68
N LYS A 73 0.77 -7.80 -20.40
CA LYS A 73 1.01 -7.65 -21.85
C LYS A 73 1.68 -6.34 -22.25
N SER A 74 1.89 -5.42 -21.35
CA SER A 74 2.48 -4.12 -21.68
C SER A 74 3.89 -4.25 -22.24
N PHE A 75 4.70 -5.13 -21.67
CA PHE A 75 6.05 -5.38 -22.17
C PHE A 75 6.05 -6.08 -23.51
N ASP A 76 5.16 -7.07 -23.75
CA ASP A 76 5.02 -7.76 -25.05
C ASP A 76 4.78 -6.75 -26.20
N VAL A 77 4.08 -5.64 -25.93
CA VAL A 77 3.74 -4.61 -26.94
C VAL A 77 4.89 -3.64 -27.18
N LEU A 78 5.67 -3.33 -26.15
CA LEU A 78 6.65 -2.22 -26.19
C LEU A 78 8.09 -2.69 -26.28
N GLU A 79 8.38 -3.97 -26.06
CA GLU A 79 9.76 -4.47 -26.06
C GLU A 79 10.38 -4.49 -27.46
N PRO A 80 11.68 -4.20 -27.58
CA PRO A 80 12.41 -4.40 -28.83
C PRO A 80 12.44 -5.87 -29.26
N ALA A 81 12.39 -6.12 -30.57
CA ALA A 81 12.43 -7.47 -31.13
C ALA A 81 13.65 -8.25 -30.62
N GLY A 82 13.42 -9.50 -30.17
CA GLY A 82 14.48 -10.40 -29.70
C GLY A 82 14.84 -10.20 -28.21
N THR A 83 14.21 -9.29 -27.49
CA THR A 83 14.39 -9.14 -26.03
C THR A 83 13.42 -10.04 -25.25
N LYS A 84 13.58 -10.11 -23.93
CA LYS A 84 12.80 -10.99 -23.06
C LYS A 84 12.11 -10.24 -21.90
N TRP A 85 11.82 -8.95 -22.07
CA TRP A 85 11.18 -8.16 -21.03
C TRP A 85 9.77 -8.65 -20.70
N HIS A 86 9.09 -9.25 -21.66
CA HIS A 86 7.76 -9.87 -21.50
C HIS A 86 7.72 -10.94 -20.38
N LEU A 87 8.85 -11.52 -20.00
CA LEU A 87 8.89 -12.51 -18.91
C LEU A 87 8.52 -11.89 -17.56
N TYR A 88 8.65 -10.58 -17.43
CA TYR A 88 8.26 -9.88 -16.20
C TYR A 88 6.77 -10.04 -15.84
N LYS A 89 5.91 -10.35 -16.79
CA LYS A 89 4.48 -10.65 -16.55
C LYS A 89 4.24 -11.64 -15.41
N TYR A 90 5.09 -12.65 -15.29
CA TYR A 90 4.99 -13.64 -14.21
C TYR A 90 5.31 -13.04 -12.84
N GLY A 91 6.33 -12.19 -12.77
CA GLY A 91 6.68 -11.46 -11.56
C GLY A 91 5.60 -10.45 -11.13
N ALA A 92 5.03 -9.71 -12.10
CA ALA A 92 3.96 -8.76 -11.82
C ALA A 92 2.70 -9.46 -11.28
N ILE A 93 2.27 -10.57 -11.91
CA ILE A 93 1.09 -11.33 -11.45
C ILE A 93 1.36 -11.96 -10.08
N ALA A 94 2.51 -12.63 -9.91
CA ALA A 94 2.88 -13.24 -8.65
C ALA A 94 2.91 -12.21 -7.51
N GLY A 95 3.44 -11.00 -7.76
CA GLY A 95 3.49 -9.91 -6.78
C GLY A 95 2.10 -9.46 -6.34
N ASN A 96 1.19 -9.27 -7.28
CA ASN A 96 -0.19 -8.89 -6.96
C ASN A 96 -0.94 -9.99 -6.21
N VAL A 97 -0.76 -11.26 -6.59
CA VAL A 97 -1.41 -12.39 -5.92
C VAL A 97 -0.86 -12.57 -4.50
N LEU A 98 0.47 -12.61 -4.34
CA LEU A 98 1.13 -12.73 -3.03
C LEU A 98 0.75 -11.57 -2.10
N LEU A 99 0.70 -10.33 -2.61
CA LEU A 99 0.23 -9.20 -1.84
C LEU A 99 -1.19 -9.45 -1.32
N MET A 100 -2.09 -9.94 -2.15
CA MET A 100 -3.48 -10.16 -1.75
C MET A 100 -3.65 -11.34 -0.79
N MET A 101 -2.74 -12.31 -0.76
CA MET A 101 -2.82 -13.45 0.17
C MET A 101 -2.82 -12.99 1.62
N PHE A 102 -1.90 -12.09 2.01
CA PHE A 102 -1.88 -11.57 3.38
C PHE A 102 -2.73 -10.31 3.57
N TYR A 103 -2.80 -9.44 2.55
CA TYR A 103 -3.49 -8.15 2.67
C TYR A 103 -5.00 -8.31 2.87
N THR A 104 -5.63 -9.31 2.24
CA THR A 104 -7.05 -9.64 2.46
C THR A 104 -7.31 -10.16 3.87
N THR A 105 -6.37 -10.95 4.44
CA THR A 105 -6.44 -11.41 5.82
C THR A 105 -6.39 -10.25 6.80
N VAL A 106 -5.42 -9.33 6.63
CA VAL A 106 -5.30 -8.13 7.48
C VAL A 106 -6.51 -7.20 7.31
N SER A 107 -7.03 -7.06 6.09
CA SER A 107 -8.28 -6.32 5.85
C SER A 107 -9.47 -6.95 6.58
N GLY A 108 -9.49 -8.27 6.69
CA GLY A 108 -10.46 -9.02 7.51
C GLY A 108 -10.37 -8.68 9.00
N TRP A 109 -9.15 -8.45 9.52
CA TRP A 109 -8.99 -7.98 10.92
C TRP A 109 -9.57 -6.58 11.10
N MET A 110 -9.43 -5.68 10.13
CA MET A 110 -10.04 -4.35 10.19
C MET A 110 -11.57 -4.43 10.24
N LEU A 111 -12.16 -5.32 9.43
CA LEU A 111 -13.61 -5.57 9.43
C LEU A 111 -14.08 -6.11 10.79
N TYR A 112 -13.36 -7.08 11.37
CA TYR A 112 -13.67 -7.62 12.69
C TYR A 112 -13.61 -6.54 13.77
N TYR A 113 -12.56 -5.70 13.77
CA TYR A 113 -12.40 -4.62 14.75
C TYR A 113 -13.44 -3.52 14.58
N PHE A 114 -13.79 -3.17 13.34
CA PHE A 114 -14.90 -2.27 13.08
C PHE A 114 -16.21 -2.78 13.70
N TYR A 115 -16.54 -4.04 13.47
CA TYR A 115 -17.73 -4.66 14.07
C TYR A 115 -17.66 -4.69 15.61
N LYS A 116 -16.53 -5.13 16.17
CA LYS A 116 -16.35 -5.22 17.64
C LYS A 116 -16.44 -3.85 18.31
N MET A 117 -15.88 -2.80 17.73
CA MET A 117 -16.03 -1.43 18.23
C MET A 117 -17.47 -0.95 18.15
N ALA A 118 -18.13 -1.17 17.01
CA ALA A 118 -19.51 -0.74 16.79
C ALA A 118 -20.51 -1.37 17.77
N VAL A 119 -20.32 -2.63 18.13
CA VAL A 119 -21.19 -3.31 19.11
C VAL A 119 -20.75 -3.10 20.56
N GLY A 120 -19.66 -2.37 20.82
CA GLY A 120 -19.15 -2.08 22.17
C GLY A 120 -18.39 -3.25 22.81
N GLY A 121 -17.84 -4.17 22.01
CA GLY A 121 -17.12 -5.35 22.50
C GLY A 121 -15.79 -5.09 23.22
N PHE A 122 -15.36 -3.84 23.32
CA PHE A 122 -14.19 -3.41 24.10
C PHE A 122 -14.55 -2.67 25.39
N VAL A 123 -15.82 -2.29 25.56
CA VAL A 123 -16.26 -1.49 26.72
C VAL A 123 -16.04 -2.26 28.01
N GLY A 124 -15.33 -1.62 28.98
CA GLY A 124 -15.05 -2.20 30.28
C GLY A 124 -13.90 -3.22 30.32
N LEU A 125 -13.21 -3.47 29.19
CA LEU A 125 -12.01 -4.30 29.19
C LEU A 125 -10.81 -3.51 29.69
N ASP A 126 -9.96 -4.16 30.49
CA ASP A 126 -8.61 -3.68 30.81
C ASP A 126 -7.63 -3.91 29.64
N ALA A 127 -6.40 -3.43 29.76
CA ALA A 127 -5.38 -3.55 28.71
C ALA A 127 -5.09 -5.02 28.35
N LYS A 128 -5.17 -5.93 29.30
CA LYS A 128 -5.00 -7.37 29.05
C LYS A 128 -6.20 -7.96 28.32
N GLY A 129 -7.41 -7.56 28.70
CA GLY A 129 -8.65 -7.95 28.02
C GLY A 129 -8.67 -7.52 26.56
N VAL A 130 -8.24 -6.29 26.28
CA VAL A 130 -8.10 -5.78 24.89
C VAL A 130 -7.08 -6.62 24.11
N GLY A 131 -5.92 -6.95 24.70
CA GLY A 131 -4.93 -7.83 24.09
C GLY A 131 -5.48 -9.24 23.79
N ASN A 132 -6.29 -9.78 24.71
CA ASN A 132 -6.94 -11.08 24.53
C ASN A 132 -7.93 -11.10 23.35
N VAL A 133 -8.58 -9.99 23.03
CA VAL A 133 -9.47 -9.91 21.85
C VAL A 133 -8.68 -10.18 20.57
N PHE A 134 -7.47 -9.61 20.43
CA PHE A 134 -6.62 -9.87 19.28
C PHE A 134 -6.10 -11.30 19.26
N GLY A 135 -5.60 -11.80 20.39
CA GLY A 135 -5.16 -13.20 20.52
C GLY A 135 -6.28 -14.20 20.19
N SER A 136 -7.52 -13.94 20.65
CA SER A 136 -8.68 -14.77 20.34
C SER A 136 -9.03 -14.75 18.85
N LEU A 137 -8.93 -13.60 18.19
CA LEU A 137 -9.12 -13.51 16.73
C LEU A 137 -8.09 -14.36 15.98
N LEU A 138 -6.81 -14.22 16.31
CA LEU A 138 -5.73 -14.95 15.64
C LEU A 138 -5.80 -16.46 15.86
N SER A 139 -6.31 -16.92 17.00
CA SER A 139 -6.48 -18.32 17.33
C SER A 139 -7.72 -18.99 16.74
N ASP A 140 -8.67 -18.18 16.19
CA ASP A 140 -9.91 -18.69 15.59
C ASP A 140 -9.84 -18.64 14.05
N PRO A 141 -9.50 -19.78 13.39
CA PRO A 141 -9.39 -19.84 11.93
C PRO A 141 -10.72 -19.56 11.22
N VAL A 142 -11.87 -19.90 11.84
CA VAL A 142 -13.18 -19.74 11.22
C VAL A 142 -13.54 -18.25 11.16
N THR A 143 -13.37 -17.53 12.25
CA THR A 143 -13.62 -16.08 12.30
C THR A 143 -12.66 -15.33 11.38
N MET A 144 -11.36 -15.69 11.37
CA MET A 144 -10.38 -15.08 10.46
C MET A 144 -10.74 -15.31 8.99
N ALA A 145 -10.97 -16.57 8.61
CA ALA A 145 -11.34 -16.92 7.23
C ALA A 145 -12.67 -16.26 6.81
N GLY A 146 -13.67 -16.25 7.69
CA GLY A 146 -14.96 -15.63 7.42
C GLY A 146 -14.85 -14.14 7.09
N ASN A 147 -14.10 -13.37 7.90
CA ASN A 147 -13.87 -11.95 7.65
C ASN A 147 -13.05 -11.71 6.37
N MET A 148 -12.01 -12.51 6.11
CA MET A 148 -11.23 -12.47 4.86
C MET A 148 -12.13 -12.73 3.65
N ILE A 149 -12.97 -13.76 3.68
CA ILE A 149 -13.90 -14.11 2.59
C ILE A 149 -14.88 -12.96 2.32
N ILE A 150 -15.43 -12.33 3.36
CA ILE A 150 -16.32 -11.15 3.21
C ILE A 150 -15.59 -10.02 2.46
N ILE A 151 -14.35 -9.72 2.80
CA ILE A 151 -13.54 -8.71 2.10
C ILE A 151 -13.34 -9.11 0.63
N VAL A 152 -12.93 -10.35 0.36
CA VAL A 152 -12.70 -10.85 -1.02
C VAL A 152 -13.97 -10.74 -1.85
N LEU A 153 -15.11 -11.22 -1.34
CA LEU A 153 -16.39 -11.16 -2.04
C LEU A 153 -16.86 -9.72 -2.27
N SER A 154 -16.73 -8.85 -1.27
CA SER A 154 -17.15 -7.45 -1.37
C SER A 154 -16.32 -6.71 -2.43
N CYS A 155 -14.99 -6.84 -2.41
CA CYS A 155 -14.10 -6.14 -3.33
C CYS A 155 -14.19 -6.68 -4.76
N PHE A 156 -14.27 -8.00 -4.97
CA PHE A 156 -14.55 -8.54 -6.30
C PHE A 156 -15.97 -8.23 -6.78
N GLY A 157 -16.94 -8.10 -5.87
CA GLY A 157 -18.29 -7.61 -6.18
C GLY A 157 -18.25 -6.21 -6.81
N VAL A 158 -17.39 -5.32 -6.29
CA VAL A 158 -17.14 -4.00 -6.91
C VAL A 158 -16.52 -4.15 -8.30
N CYS A 159 -15.50 -4.99 -8.47
CA CYS A 159 -14.87 -5.23 -9.77
C CYS A 159 -15.85 -5.84 -10.79
N TYR A 160 -16.82 -6.65 -10.33
CA TYR A 160 -17.85 -7.28 -11.17
C TYR A 160 -18.76 -6.28 -11.87
N LEU A 161 -18.99 -5.11 -11.24
CA LEU A 161 -19.78 -4.02 -11.80
C LEU A 161 -19.07 -3.27 -12.96
N GLY A 162 -17.80 -3.60 -13.24
CA GLY A 162 -17.00 -2.94 -14.28
C GLY A 162 -16.14 -1.79 -13.77
N VAL A 163 -15.30 -1.23 -14.63
CA VAL A 163 -14.35 -0.16 -14.24
C VAL A 163 -15.08 1.12 -13.86
N LYS A 164 -15.99 1.61 -14.74
CA LYS A 164 -16.68 2.91 -14.53
C LYS A 164 -17.69 2.86 -13.40
N ALA A 165 -18.63 1.88 -13.44
CA ALA A 165 -19.75 1.81 -12.50
C ALA A 165 -19.33 1.24 -11.13
N GLY A 166 -18.39 0.30 -11.12
CA GLY A 166 -17.88 -0.34 -9.92
C GLY A 166 -16.64 0.36 -9.38
N VAL A 167 -15.48 0.06 -9.97
CA VAL A 167 -14.18 0.46 -9.44
C VAL A 167 -14.09 1.99 -9.29
N GLU A 168 -14.38 2.77 -10.34
CA GLU A 168 -14.27 4.22 -10.30
C GLU A 168 -15.26 4.86 -9.33
N ARG A 169 -16.56 4.56 -9.48
CA ARG A 169 -17.61 5.22 -8.69
C ARG A 169 -17.52 4.88 -7.21
N ILE A 170 -17.31 3.60 -6.89
CA ILE A 170 -17.30 3.14 -5.49
C ILE A 170 -16.01 3.59 -4.81
N THR A 171 -14.84 3.41 -5.42
CA THR A 171 -13.56 3.85 -4.83
C THR A 171 -13.52 5.36 -4.64
N LYS A 172 -14.04 6.15 -5.60
CA LYS A 172 -14.14 7.60 -5.45
C LYS A 172 -14.97 8.01 -4.21
N ASN A 173 -16.12 7.37 -3.98
CA ASN A 173 -16.94 7.66 -2.82
C ASN A 173 -16.27 7.18 -1.52
N MET A 174 -15.65 6.00 -1.52
CA MET A 174 -14.87 5.50 -0.39
C MET A 174 -13.73 6.44 -0.02
N MET A 175 -12.99 6.94 -1.02
CA MET A 175 -11.89 7.89 -0.80
C MET A 175 -12.39 9.23 -0.24
N ALA A 176 -13.51 9.74 -0.72
CA ALA A 176 -14.12 10.95 -0.17
C ALA A 176 -14.54 10.76 1.30
N CYS A 177 -15.17 9.63 1.63
CA CYS A 177 -15.52 9.28 3.01
C CYS A 177 -14.27 9.09 3.89
N LEU A 178 -13.24 8.42 3.36
CA LEU A 178 -11.96 8.22 4.04
C LEU A 178 -11.32 9.56 4.42
N LEU A 179 -11.20 10.49 3.47
CA LEU A 179 -10.63 11.82 3.69
C LEU A 179 -11.44 12.63 4.72
N LEU A 180 -12.77 12.54 4.69
CA LEU A 180 -13.64 13.19 5.68
C LEU A 180 -13.44 12.59 7.09
N LEU A 181 -13.47 11.26 7.19
CA LEU A 181 -13.30 10.55 8.46
C LEU A 181 -11.95 10.87 9.10
N MET A 182 -10.86 10.85 8.31
CA MET A 182 -9.53 11.14 8.84
C MET A 182 -9.40 12.57 9.34
N LEU A 183 -10.03 13.56 8.68
CA LEU A 183 -10.02 14.95 9.17
C LEU A 183 -10.78 15.07 10.51
N ILE A 184 -11.93 14.44 10.63
CA ILE A 184 -12.71 14.42 11.88
C ILE A 184 -11.89 13.76 12.99
N LEU A 185 -11.27 12.62 12.73
CA LEU A 185 -10.42 11.90 13.69
C LEU A 185 -9.18 12.72 14.09
N ALA A 186 -8.53 13.38 13.13
CA ALA A 186 -7.36 14.22 13.41
C ALA A 186 -7.72 15.43 14.29
N ILE A 187 -8.83 16.12 13.98
CA ILE A 187 -9.32 17.23 14.81
C ILE A 187 -9.59 16.74 16.23
N ASN A 188 -10.30 15.62 16.39
CA ASN A 188 -10.56 15.05 17.70
C ASN A 188 -9.26 14.71 18.45
N SER A 189 -8.30 14.06 17.78
CA SER A 189 -7.04 13.65 18.41
C SER A 189 -6.18 14.84 18.85
N ILE A 190 -6.12 15.90 18.04
CA ILE A 190 -5.36 17.13 18.37
C ILE A 190 -5.99 17.88 19.55
N THR A 191 -7.30 17.82 19.73
CA THR A 191 -8.02 18.51 20.82
C THR A 191 -8.01 17.73 22.13
N LEU A 192 -7.44 16.52 22.17
CA LEU A 192 -7.32 15.75 23.43
C LEU A 192 -6.40 16.46 24.45
N PRO A 193 -6.67 16.30 25.75
CA PRO A 193 -5.77 16.79 26.80
C PRO A 193 -4.36 16.20 26.63
N ASN A 194 -3.32 17.01 26.84
CA ASN A 194 -1.90 16.61 26.70
C ASN A 194 -1.45 16.14 25.30
N SER A 195 -2.25 16.38 24.26
CA SER A 195 -1.92 16.05 22.86
C SER A 195 -0.66 16.75 22.33
N SER A 196 -0.30 17.90 22.93
CA SER A 196 0.85 18.75 22.53
C SER A 196 2.19 18.02 22.53
N ALA A 197 2.41 17.07 23.44
CA ALA A 197 3.62 16.25 23.47
C ALA A 197 3.73 15.34 22.24
N GLY A 198 2.62 14.71 21.84
CA GLY A 198 2.54 13.89 20.63
C GLY A 198 2.70 14.72 19.35
N LEU A 199 2.09 15.92 19.30
CA LEU A 199 2.27 16.85 18.18
C LEU A 199 3.74 17.30 18.06
N LYS A 200 4.38 17.65 19.17
CA LYS A 200 5.80 18.03 19.19
C LYS A 200 6.69 16.88 18.71
N TYR A 201 6.43 15.67 19.19
CA TYR A 201 7.18 14.48 18.76
C TYR A 201 7.06 14.25 17.24
N TYR A 202 5.87 14.41 16.69
CA TYR A 202 5.55 14.08 15.31
C TYR A 202 5.87 15.20 14.32
N LEU A 203 5.80 16.47 14.71
CA LEU A 203 5.96 17.62 13.81
C LEU A 203 7.28 18.37 13.99
N TYR A 204 7.97 18.20 15.12
CA TYR A 204 9.22 18.90 15.38
C TYR A 204 10.43 17.97 15.20
N PRO A 205 11.27 18.21 14.18
CA PRO A 205 12.41 17.34 13.90
C PRO A 205 13.47 17.38 15.01
N ASP A 206 13.89 16.20 15.45
CA ASP A 206 14.98 16.00 16.38
C ASP A 206 15.93 14.93 15.81
N PHE A 207 17.02 15.38 15.20
CA PHE A 207 17.98 14.50 14.54
C PHE A 207 18.83 13.67 15.52
N ASN A 208 18.87 14.04 16.82
CA ASN A 208 19.57 13.22 17.82
C ASN A 208 18.92 11.84 17.93
N ARG A 209 17.58 11.76 17.81
CA ARG A 209 16.86 10.47 17.78
C ARG A 209 17.24 9.60 16.60
N VAL A 210 17.52 10.21 15.44
CA VAL A 210 18.03 9.46 14.27
C VAL A 210 19.41 8.89 14.55
N LEU A 211 20.27 9.64 15.26
CA LEU A 211 21.61 9.18 15.66
C LEU A 211 21.54 8.02 16.67
N GLU A 212 20.59 8.09 17.63
CA GLU A 212 20.37 7.03 18.62
C GLU A 212 19.94 5.70 17.99
N HIS A 213 19.08 5.74 16.95
CA HIS A 213 18.63 4.56 16.22
C HIS A 213 19.58 4.08 15.13
N GLY A 214 20.61 4.89 14.78
CA GLY A 214 21.54 4.61 13.69
C GLY A 214 21.04 5.14 12.34
N ILE A 215 21.79 6.07 11.75
CA ILE A 215 21.45 6.73 10.47
C ILE A 215 21.14 5.71 9.36
N ARG A 216 21.97 4.65 9.26
CA ARG A 216 21.81 3.61 8.24
C ARG A 216 20.45 2.92 8.34
N GLU A 217 20.01 2.58 9.54
CA GLU A 217 18.75 1.88 9.79
C GLU A 217 17.55 2.78 9.48
N VAL A 218 17.61 4.04 9.92
CA VAL A 218 16.56 5.04 9.64
C VAL A 218 16.42 5.31 8.14
N VAL A 219 17.55 5.52 7.45
CA VAL A 219 17.57 5.75 5.99
C VAL A 219 17.00 4.53 5.23
N PHE A 220 17.41 3.33 5.61
CA PHE A 220 16.90 2.11 5.00
C PHE A 220 15.39 1.94 5.22
N ALA A 221 14.91 2.16 6.44
CA ALA A 221 13.48 2.11 6.77
C ALA A 221 12.67 3.14 5.95
N ALA A 222 13.21 4.37 5.79
CA ALA A 222 12.57 5.43 5.01
C ALA A 222 12.51 5.09 3.51
N MET A 223 13.58 4.53 2.95
CA MET A 223 13.59 4.04 1.56
C MET A 223 12.56 2.92 1.36
N GLY A 224 12.56 1.92 2.24
CA GLY A 224 11.60 0.82 2.20
C GLY A 224 10.15 1.30 2.31
N GLN A 225 9.87 2.28 3.17
CA GLN A 225 8.54 2.88 3.31
C GLN A 225 8.13 3.62 2.02
N ALA A 226 9.03 4.32 1.35
CA ALA A 226 8.75 5.02 0.09
C ALA A 226 8.35 4.06 -1.04
N PHE A 227 8.96 2.86 -1.12
CA PHE A 227 8.56 1.82 -2.06
C PHE A 227 7.21 1.22 -1.72
N PHE A 228 7.01 0.90 -0.46
CA PHE A 228 5.81 0.20 0.00
C PHE A 228 4.56 1.06 -0.14
N THR A 229 4.63 2.34 0.27
CA THR A 229 3.47 3.24 0.29
C THR A 229 2.87 3.46 -1.10
N LEU A 230 3.69 3.53 -2.14
CA LEU A 230 3.27 3.76 -3.52
C LEU A 230 2.97 2.45 -4.30
N SER A 231 3.13 1.28 -3.68
CA SER A 231 2.93 -0.05 -4.32
C SER A 231 3.70 -0.19 -5.64
N LEU A 232 4.94 0.32 -5.70
CA LEU A 232 5.75 0.36 -6.92
C LEU A 232 6.26 -1.04 -7.31
N GLY A 233 6.40 -1.27 -8.60
CA GLY A 233 7.11 -2.43 -9.12
C GLY A 233 6.26 -3.65 -9.42
N ILE A 234 5.01 -3.73 -8.98
CA ILE A 234 4.10 -4.87 -9.30
C ILE A 234 3.15 -4.60 -10.48
N GLY A 235 3.30 -3.45 -11.14
CA GLY A 235 2.46 -3.07 -12.27
C GLY A 235 1.03 -2.65 -11.90
N ALA A 236 0.77 -2.41 -10.62
CA ALA A 236 -0.52 -1.92 -10.16
C ALA A 236 -0.82 -0.52 -10.72
N LEU A 237 0.20 0.33 -10.85
CA LEU A 237 0.06 1.64 -11.48
C LEU A 237 0.03 1.56 -13.01
N ALA A 238 0.66 0.57 -13.62
CA ALA A 238 0.63 0.38 -15.07
C ALA A 238 -0.80 0.11 -15.57
N ILE A 239 -1.63 -0.65 -14.83
CA ILE A 239 -3.02 -0.87 -15.24
C ILE A 239 -3.81 0.45 -15.26
N PHE A 240 -3.63 1.32 -14.25
CA PHE A 240 -4.29 2.63 -14.23
C PHE A 240 -3.75 3.56 -15.31
N GLY A 241 -2.44 3.50 -15.60
CA GLY A 241 -1.84 4.16 -16.76
C GLY A 241 -2.53 3.76 -18.06
N SER A 242 -2.92 2.49 -18.21
CA SER A 242 -3.60 2.00 -19.41
C SER A 242 -5.06 2.47 -19.57
N TYR A 243 -5.64 3.07 -18.54
CA TYR A 243 -7.01 3.62 -18.54
C TYR A 243 -7.06 5.14 -18.69
N ILE A 244 -5.90 5.84 -18.60
CA ILE A 244 -5.81 7.29 -18.74
C ILE A 244 -5.57 7.70 -20.18
N GLY A 245 -6.20 8.80 -20.60
CA GLY A 245 -5.97 9.45 -21.90
C GLY A 245 -4.63 10.20 -21.98
N LYS A 246 -4.40 10.83 -23.12
CA LYS A 246 -3.15 11.56 -23.43
C LYS A 246 -3.27 13.09 -23.24
N GLU A 247 -4.32 13.55 -22.56
CA GLU A 247 -4.58 14.99 -22.37
C GLU A 247 -3.63 15.63 -21.35
N GLN A 248 -3.14 14.83 -20.40
CA GLN A 248 -2.29 15.28 -19.29
C GLN A 248 -0.94 14.57 -19.30
N ARG A 249 0.11 15.29 -18.91
CA ARG A 249 1.46 14.74 -18.68
C ARG A 249 1.48 13.89 -17.42
N LEU A 250 2.17 12.76 -17.50
CA LEU A 250 2.18 11.78 -16.40
C LEU A 250 2.86 12.28 -15.13
N THR A 251 3.86 13.17 -15.24
CA THR A 251 4.56 13.73 -14.07
C THR A 251 3.61 14.48 -13.15
N GLY A 252 2.73 15.32 -13.73
CA GLY A 252 1.74 16.05 -12.94
C GLY A 252 0.74 15.13 -12.25
N GLU A 253 0.28 14.10 -12.94
CA GLU A 253 -0.65 13.10 -12.37
C GLU A 253 0.02 12.30 -11.24
N ALA A 254 1.26 11.85 -11.44
CA ALA A 254 2.04 11.15 -10.41
C ALA A 254 2.26 12.03 -9.17
N MET A 255 2.55 13.32 -9.35
CA MET A 255 2.71 14.26 -8.22
C MET A 255 1.41 14.46 -7.43
N TRP A 256 0.25 14.52 -8.09
CA TRP A 256 -1.03 14.62 -7.39
C TRP A 256 -1.35 13.36 -6.58
N ILE A 257 -1.09 12.18 -7.14
CA ILE A 257 -1.29 10.90 -6.45
C ILE A 257 -0.38 10.81 -5.23
N MET A 258 0.91 11.14 -5.42
CA MET A 258 1.90 11.14 -4.34
C MET A 258 1.57 12.18 -3.25
N ALA A 259 1.07 13.36 -3.62
CA ALA A 259 0.63 14.38 -2.66
C ALA A 259 -0.56 13.88 -1.81
N LEU A 260 -1.53 13.20 -2.42
CA LEU A 260 -2.66 12.61 -1.69
C LEU A 260 -2.20 11.47 -0.77
N ASP A 261 -1.32 10.59 -1.26
CA ASP A 261 -0.72 9.51 -0.48
C ASP A 261 0.00 10.05 0.76
N THR A 262 0.87 11.04 0.55
CA THR A 262 1.61 11.74 1.62
C THR A 262 0.67 12.44 2.59
N PHE A 263 -0.36 13.12 2.10
CA PHE A 263 -1.35 13.78 2.94
C PHE A 263 -2.03 12.79 3.89
N VAL A 264 -2.46 11.63 3.39
CA VAL A 264 -3.07 10.60 4.22
C VAL A 264 -2.08 10.03 5.23
N ALA A 265 -0.83 9.76 4.84
CA ALA A 265 0.21 9.30 5.75
C ALA A 265 0.46 10.30 6.89
N ILE A 266 0.63 11.59 6.57
CA ILE A 266 0.86 12.64 7.56
C ILE A 266 -0.33 12.80 8.50
N VAL A 267 -1.55 12.86 7.97
CA VAL A 267 -2.75 13.02 8.82
C VAL A 267 -3.01 11.78 9.67
N SER A 268 -2.66 10.58 9.20
CA SER A 268 -2.71 9.36 10.03
C SER A 268 -1.79 9.47 11.27
N GLY A 269 -0.61 10.05 11.11
CA GLY A 269 0.25 10.38 12.25
C GLY A 269 -0.39 11.39 13.21
N LEU A 270 -1.08 12.42 12.68
CA LEU A 270 -1.82 13.38 13.51
C LEU A 270 -3.02 12.76 14.27
N ILE A 271 -3.55 11.65 13.79
CA ILE A 271 -4.56 10.87 14.53
C ILE A 271 -3.90 10.08 15.66
N ILE A 272 -2.80 9.40 15.36
CA ILE A 272 -2.23 8.36 16.24
C ILE A 272 -1.35 8.96 17.32
N PHE A 273 -0.37 9.83 16.97
CA PHE A 273 0.61 10.33 17.96
C PHE A 273 -0.01 11.16 19.07
N PRO A 274 -0.87 12.18 18.79
CA PRO A 274 -1.50 12.94 19.86
C PRO A 274 -2.36 12.07 20.77
N ALA A 275 -3.10 11.10 20.20
CA ALA A 275 -3.92 10.17 20.97
C ALA A 275 -3.06 9.28 21.88
N CYS A 276 -2.01 8.66 21.38
CA CYS A 276 -1.11 7.81 22.17
C CYS A 276 -0.49 8.61 23.35
N PHE A 277 0.06 9.78 23.08
CA PHE A 277 0.70 10.60 24.10
C PHE A 277 -0.30 11.16 25.14
N SER A 278 -1.54 11.47 24.72
CA SER A 278 -2.60 11.93 25.65
C SER A 278 -2.94 10.89 26.71
N PHE A 279 -2.83 9.62 26.37
CA PHE A 279 -3.12 8.50 27.27
C PHE A 279 -1.87 7.81 27.83
N GLY A 280 -0.68 8.39 27.63
CA GLY A 280 0.58 7.86 28.15
C GLY A 280 1.00 6.53 27.53
N ILE A 281 0.56 6.23 26.30
CA ILE A 281 0.80 4.99 25.59
C ILE A 281 1.93 5.19 24.58
N ASN A 282 2.90 4.25 24.56
CA ASN A 282 4.04 4.33 23.66
C ASN A 282 3.63 3.93 22.23
N PRO A 283 3.85 4.78 21.21
CA PRO A 283 3.54 4.47 19.83
C PRO A 283 4.48 3.43 19.17
N ASN A 284 5.56 3.01 19.86
CA ASN A 284 6.56 2.06 19.34
C ASN A 284 6.13 0.58 19.44
N SER A 285 4.83 0.29 19.56
CA SER A 285 4.31 -1.05 19.86
C SER A 285 4.24 -2.02 18.66
N GLY A 286 4.79 -1.66 17.50
CA GLY A 286 4.77 -2.51 16.31
C GLY A 286 3.36 -2.76 15.75
N PRO A 287 3.11 -3.96 15.22
CA PRO A 287 1.77 -4.35 14.75
C PRO A 287 0.69 -4.22 15.82
N ASN A 288 1.06 -4.35 17.09
CA ASN A 288 0.15 -4.19 18.22
C ASN A 288 -0.39 -2.76 18.39
N LEU A 289 0.24 -1.77 17.74
CA LEU A 289 -0.22 -0.37 17.77
C LEU A 289 -1.69 -0.25 17.38
N LEU A 290 -2.12 -0.89 16.30
CA LEU A 290 -3.50 -0.81 15.83
C LEU A 290 -4.47 -1.69 16.61
N PHE A 291 -4.07 -2.91 16.93
CA PHE A 291 -4.99 -3.94 17.42
C PHE A 291 -5.03 -4.06 18.95
N ILE A 292 -4.03 -3.50 19.63
CA ILE A 292 -3.98 -3.49 21.09
C ILE A 292 -3.91 -2.06 21.63
N THR A 293 -2.96 -1.26 21.14
CA THR A 293 -2.69 0.08 21.69
C THR A 293 -3.85 1.04 21.45
N LEU A 294 -4.29 1.21 20.21
CA LEU A 294 -5.37 2.16 19.88
C LEU A 294 -6.73 1.74 20.44
N PRO A 295 -7.15 0.46 20.44
CA PRO A 295 -8.37 0.07 21.18
C PRO A 295 -8.31 0.42 22.67
N ASN A 296 -7.15 0.33 23.33
CA ASN A 296 -7.00 0.80 24.72
C ASN A 296 -7.15 2.33 24.83
N VAL A 297 -6.58 3.09 23.88
CA VAL A 297 -6.77 4.55 23.83
C VAL A 297 -8.26 4.88 23.71
N PHE A 298 -8.96 4.27 22.75
CA PHE A 298 -10.39 4.51 22.58
C PHE A 298 -11.20 4.08 23.80
N ASN A 299 -10.85 2.98 24.46
CA ASN A 299 -11.55 2.53 25.65
C ASN A 299 -11.40 3.50 26.84
N ALA A 300 -10.28 4.23 26.91
CA ALA A 300 -10.04 5.27 27.91
C ALA A 300 -10.68 6.64 27.55
N MET A 301 -11.11 6.84 26.29
CA MET A 301 -11.69 8.10 25.82
C MET A 301 -13.17 8.22 26.16
N SER A 302 -13.65 9.44 26.45
CA SER A 302 -15.08 9.73 26.45
C SER A 302 -15.65 9.56 25.04
N GLY A 303 -16.71 8.74 24.89
CA GLY A 303 -17.28 8.39 23.59
C GLY A 303 -16.38 7.48 22.72
N GLY A 304 -15.40 6.82 23.33
CA GLY A 304 -14.41 6.01 22.64
C GLY A 304 -14.96 4.91 21.74
N ARG A 305 -16.15 4.37 22.06
CA ARG A 305 -16.87 3.46 21.17
C ARG A 305 -17.14 4.09 19.80
N ILE A 306 -17.59 5.35 19.74
CA ILE A 306 -17.86 6.07 18.51
C ILE A 306 -16.56 6.34 17.77
N TRP A 307 -15.57 6.90 18.47
CA TRP A 307 -14.27 7.25 17.89
C TRP A 307 -13.53 6.02 17.36
N GLY A 308 -13.51 4.92 18.10
CA GLY A 308 -12.93 3.67 17.66
C GLY A 308 -13.66 3.06 16.47
N THR A 309 -15.00 3.14 16.42
CA THR A 309 -15.80 2.69 15.27
C THR A 309 -15.44 3.50 14.02
N LEU A 310 -15.39 4.83 14.11
CA LEU A 310 -15.03 5.71 13.00
C LEU A 310 -13.58 5.47 12.54
N PHE A 311 -12.66 5.23 13.47
CA PHE A 311 -11.27 4.91 13.17
C PHE A 311 -11.15 3.59 12.40
N PHE A 312 -11.77 2.51 12.86
CA PHE A 312 -11.71 1.22 12.15
C PHE A 312 -12.50 1.23 10.84
N LEU A 313 -13.54 2.07 10.71
CA LEU A 313 -14.20 2.32 9.42
C LEU A 313 -13.26 3.03 8.43
N PHE A 314 -12.54 4.05 8.90
CA PHE A 314 -11.48 4.72 8.11
C PHE A 314 -10.41 3.72 7.64
N MET A 315 -9.91 2.88 8.56
CA MET A 315 -8.93 1.84 8.27
C MET A 315 -9.45 0.81 7.25
N LEU A 316 -10.72 0.40 7.40
CA LEU A 316 -11.37 -0.54 6.49
C LEU A 316 -11.49 0.04 5.08
N PHE A 317 -11.85 1.31 4.93
CA PHE A 317 -11.92 1.96 3.63
C PHE A 317 -10.53 2.08 2.98
N ALA A 318 -9.50 2.42 3.76
CA ALA A 318 -8.12 2.43 3.27
C ALA A 318 -7.67 1.04 2.78
N ALA A 319 -7.96 -0.01 3.54
CA ALA A 319 -7.64 -1.37 3.13
C ALA A 319 -8.41 -1.81 1.88
N MET A 320 -9.73 -1.61 1.85
CA MET A 320 -10.57 -2.04 0.73
C MET A 320 -10.28 -1.30 -0.57
N SER A 321 -9.90 -0.01 -0.54
CA SER A 321 -9.55 0.73 -1.76
C SER A 321 -8.33 0.12 -2.45
N THR A 322 -7.31 -0.28 -1.70
CA THR A 322 -6.14 -1.00 -2.22
C THR A 322 -6.52 -2.39 -2.74
N VAL A 323 -7.33 -3.15 -1.99
CA VAL A 323 -7.78 -4.50 -2.43
C VAL A 323 -8.54 -4.42 -3.75
N ILE A 324 -9.48 -3.48 -3.91
CA ILE A 324 -10.23 -3.28 -5.15
C ILE A 324 -9.28 -2.96 -6.31
N ALA A 325 -8.32 -2.07 -6.09
CA ALA A 325 -7.35 -1.65 -7.10
C ALA A 325 -6.47 -2.82 -7.57
N VAL A 326 -5.96 -3.63 -6.64
CA VAL A 326 -5.12 -4.79 -6.97
C VAL A 326 -5.95 -5.92 -7.58
N PHE A 327 -7.20 -6.14 -7.15
CA PHE A 327 -8.11 -7.10 -7.78
C PHE A 327 -8.45 -6.72 -9.22
N GLU A 328 -8.59 -5.42 -9.50
CA GLU A 328 -8.74 -4.92 -10.86
C GLU A 328 -7.51 -5.26 -11.71
N ASN A 329 -6.30 -5.05 -11.16
CA ASN A 329 -5.06 -5.40 -11.85
C ASN A 329 -4.96 -6.91 -12.13
N ILE A 330 -5.20 -7.78 -11.14
CA ILE A 330 -5.20 -9.24 -11.32
C ILE A 330 -6.23 -9.64 -12.38
N THR A 331 -7.44 -9.09 -12.31
CA THR A 331 -8.51 -9.39 -13.27
C THR A 331 -8.11 -9.00 -14.68
N SER A 332 -7.57 -7.79 -14.87
CA SER A 332 -7.11 -7.31 -16.16
C SER A 332 -5.93 -8.11 -16.71
N CYS A 333 -4.98 -8.50 -15.85
CA CYS A 333 -3.87 -9.35 -16.25
C CYS A 333 -4.34 -10.71 -16.78
N ILE A 334 -5.26 -11.36 -16.09
CA ILE A 334 -5.78 -12.67 -16.53
C ILE A 334 -6.65 -12.54 -17.78
N CYS A 335 -7.48 -11.48 -17.89
CA CYS A 335 -8.23 -11.19 -19.11
C CYS A 335 -7.29 -11.02 -20.32
N ASP A 336 -6.20 -10.24 -20.15
CA ASP A 336 -5.22 -10.01 -21.23
C ASP A 336 -4.47 -11.30 -21.63
N LEU A 337 -4.12 -12.16 -20.65
CA LEU A 337 -3.36 -13.40 -20.93
C LEU A 337 -4.24 -14.53 -21.47
N ALA A 338 -5.34 -14.81 -20.79
CA ALA A 338 -6.18 -15.97 -21.13
C ALA A 338 -7.26 -15.66 -22.18
N GLY A 339 -7.48 -14.37 -22.49
CA GLY A 339 -8.56 -13.93 -23.38
C GLY A 339 -9.96 -14.19 -22.80
N TRP A 340 -10.08 -14.36 -21.49
CA TRP A 340 -11.36 -14.65 -20.83
C TRP A 340 -12.20 -13.39 -20.66
N GLU A 341 -13.52 -13.58 -20.67
CA GLU A 341 -14.46 -12.53 -20.31
C GLU A 341 -14.27 -12.12 -18.84
N ARG A 342 -14.42 -10.82 -18.54
CA ARG A 342 -14.25 -10.24 -17.21
C ARG A 342 -15.04 -10.99 -16.11
N LYS A 343 -16.30 -11.31 -16.36
CA LYS A 343 -17.15 -12.01 -15.37
C LYS A 343 -16.67 -13.42 -15.06
N LYS A 344 -16.16 -14.15 -16.07
CA LYS A 344 -15.57 -15.48 -15.90
C LYS A 344 -14.28 -15.39 -15.09
N THR A 345 -13.43 -14.43 -15.43
CA THR A 345 -12.16 -14.17 -14.74
C THR A 345 -12.38 -13.84 -13.27
N ILE A 346 -13.35 -12.97 -12.94
CA ILE A 346 -13.65 -12.60 -11.55
C ILE A 346 -14.10 -13.81 -10.74
N ARG A 347 -15.00 -14.65 -11.28
CA ARG A 347 -15.43 -15.87 -10.58
C ARG A 347 -14.27 -16.82 -10.29
N PHE A 348 -13.35 -16.98 -11.24
CA PHE A 348 -12.14 -17.76 -11.04
C PHE A 348 -11.25 -17.13 -9.96
N ASN A 349 -11.02 -15.80 -10.02
CA ASN A 349 -10.17 -15.07 -9.07
C ASN A 349 -10.70 -15.11 -7.64
N ILE A 350 -12.02 -15.04 -7.44
CA ILE A 350 -12.63 -15.19 -6.10
C ILE A 350 -12.19 -16.51 -5.47
N ILE A 351 -12.36 -17.62 -6.19
CA ILE A 351 -11.99 -18.94 -5.67
C ILE A 351 -10.48 -19.02 -5.44
N ALA A 352 -9.69 -18.58 -6.43
CA ALA A 352 -8.25 -18.63 -6.36
C ALA A 352 -7.69 -17.81 -5.17
N ILE A 353 -8.13 -16.56 -5.00
CA ILE A 353 -7.64 -15.70 -3.91
C ILE A 353 -8.10 -16.22 -2.55
N ILE A 354 -9.33 -16.70 -2.39
CA ILE A 354 -9.76 -17.31 -1.13
C ILE A 354 -8.86 -18.49 -0.76
N LEU A 355 -8.62 -19.42 -1.70
CA LEU A 355 -7.77 -20.59 -1.43
C LEU A 355 -6.32 -20.20 -1.15
N LEU A 356 -5.77 -19.26 -1.90
CA LEU A 356 -4.39 -18.80 -1.74
C LEU A 356 -4.18 -17.97 -0.46
N SER A 357 -5.22 -17.33 0.08
CA SER A 357 -5.14 -16.58 1.35
C SER A 357 -5.29 -17.48 2.59
N LEU A 358 -5.80 -18.71 2.44
CA LEU A 358 -5.93 -19.63 3.58
C LEU A 358 -4.61 -19.94 4.31
N PRO A 359 -3.46 -20.15 3.63
CA PRO A 359 -2.19 -20.35 4.32
C PRO A 359 -1.83 -19.20 5.28
N CYS A 360 -2.07 -17.96 4.89
CA CYS A 360 -1.88 -16.79 5.76
C CYS A 360 -2.76 -16.89 7.03
N VAL A 361 -4.06 -17.17 6.85
CA VAL A 361 -5.01 -17.35 7.95
C VAL A 361 -4.57 -18.49 8.88
N LEU A 362 -4.22 -19.64 8.32
CA LEU A 362 -3.83 -20.83 9.08
C LEU A 362 -2.48 -20.68 9.78
N GLY A 363 -1.60 -19.83 9.27
CA GLY A 363 -0.28 -19.55 9.85
C GLY A 363 -0.32 -18.95 11.25
N PHE A 364 -1.45 -18.36 11.66
CA PHE A 364 -1.64 -17.83 13.02
C PHE A 364 -2.19 -18.84 14.02
N ASN A 365 -2.71 -19.98 13.56
CA ASN A 365 -3.40 -20.98 14.38
C ASN A 365 -2.94 -22.41 14.05
N LEU A 366 -3.63 -23.13 13.17
CA LEU A 366 -3.37 -24.53 12.87
C LEU A 366 -1.95 -24.79 12.33
N TRP A 367 -1.38 -23.84 11.58
CA TRP A 367 -0.03 -23.89 11.01
C TRP A 367 0.95 -22.97 11.74
N GLY A 368 0.63 -22.51 12.94
CA GLY A 368 1.49 -21.63 13.73
C GLY A 368 2.87 -22.22 14.10
N HIS A 369 3.05 -23.54 13.92
CA HIS A 369 4.34 -24.19 14.02
C HIS A 369 5.26 -23.98 12.81
N ILE A 370 4.73 -23.52 11.68
CA ILE A 370 5.48 -23.22 10.45
C ILE A 370 6.09 -21.83 10.58
N GLN A 371 7.39 -21.75 10.75
CA GLN A 371 8.16 -20.52 10.95
C GLN A 371 9.16 -20.33 9.81
N PRO A 372 8.72 -19.86 8.65
CA PRO A 372 9.49 -19.96 7.39
C PRO A 372 10.73 -19.06 7.34
N LEU A 373 10.75 -17.95 8.08
CA LEU A 373 11.88 -17.01 8.14
C LEU A 373 12.66 -17.08 9.45
N GLY A 374 12.42 -18.14 10.25
CA GLY A 374 13.06 -18.33 11.53
C GLY A 374 12.12 -18.20 12.71
N LYS A 375 12.66 -18.39 13.92
CA LYS A 375 11.91 -18.49 15.17
C LYS A 375 11.07 -17.22 15.44
N GLY A 376 9.78 -17.41 15.67
CA GLY A 376 8.84 -16.32 15.96
C GLY A 376 8.17 -15.68 14.72
N THR A 377 8.48 -16.18 13.52
CA THR A 377 7.82 -15.72 12.28
C THR A 377 6.61 -16.58 11.92
N CYS A 378 5.72 -16.05 11.10
CA CYS A 378 4.55 -16.77 10.57
C CYS A 378 4.52 -16.70 9.02
N ILE A 379 3.51 -17.32 8.41
CA ILE A 379 3.37 -17.35 6.94
C ILE A 379 3.18 -15.93 6.38
N LEU A 380 2.47 -15.04 7.08
CA LEU A 380 2.33 -13.63 6.68
C LEU A 380 3.69 -12.94 6.52
N ASP A 381 4.63 -13.19 7.45
CA ASP A 381 5.96 -12.58 7.38
C ASP A 381 6.72 -13.02 6.13
N LEU A 382 6.56 -14.29 5.70
CA LEU A 382 7.13 -14.78 4.45
C LEU A 382 6.50 -14.10 3.23
N GLU A 383 5.17 -14.01 3.21
CA GLU A 383 4.43 -13.39 2.10
C GLU A 383 4.81 -11.90 1.96
N ASP A 384 4.84 -11.16 3.08
CA ASP A 384 5.27 -9.76 3.10
C ASP A 384 6.75 -9.62 2.69
N PHE A 385 7.64 -10.49 3.18
CA PHE A 385 9.05 -10.47 2.78
C PHE A 385 9.22 -10.68 1.27
N LEU A 386 8.51 -11.64 0.69
CA LEU A 386 8.56 -11.90 -0.75
C LEU A 386 8.05 -10.70 -1.56
N VAL A 387 7.02 -10.03 -1.11
CA VAL A 387 6.49 -8.83 -1.79
C VAL A 387 7.40 -7.63 -1.53
N SER A 388 7.58 -7.24 -0.28
CA SER A 388 8.20 -5.96 0.10
C SER A 388 9.70 -5.92 -0.16
N ASN A 389 10.41 -7.04 0.03
CA ASN A 389 11.86 -7.11 -0.11
C ASN A 389 12.32 -7.68 -1.47
N ASN A 390 11.42 -8.28 -2.26
CA ASN A 390 11.78 -8.84 -3.55
C ASN A 390 10.99 -8.21 -4.71
N LEU A 391 9.67 -8.46 -4.75
CA LEU A 391 8.88 -8.15 -5.94
C LEU A 391 8.72 -6.65 -6.18
N LEU A 392 8.55 -5.85 -5.14
CA LEU A 392 8.48 -4.39 -5.27
C LEU A 392 9.82 -3.80 -5.76
N PRO A 393 10.98 -4.06 -5.12
CA PRO A 393 12.26 -3.52 -5.59
C PRO A 393 12.65 -4.04 -6.98
N LEU A 394 12.59 -5.36 -7.20
CA LEU A 394 13.01 -5.94 -8.48
C LEU A 394 12.09 -5.51 -9.64
N GLY A 395 10.79 -5.43 -9.40
CA GLY A 395 9.86 -4.94 -10.40
C GLY A 395 10.08 -3.46 -10.73
N SER A 396 10.30 -2.62 -9.71
CA SER A 396 10.68 -1.22 -9.90
C SER A 396 11.95 -1.08 -10.73
N LEU A 397 12.96 -1.93 -10.46
CA LEU A 397 14.18 -1.99 -11.25
C LEU A 397 13.92 -2.37 -12.71
N ILE A 398 13.00 -3.32 -12.95
CA ILE A 398 12.63 -3.75 -14.30
C ILE A 398 11.93 -2.62 -15.05
N TYR A 399 10.91 -1.96 -14.47
CA TYR A 399 10.24 -0.81 -15.11
C TYR A 399 11.22 0.31 -15.43
N LEU A 400 12.07 0.66 -14.46
CA LEU A 400 13.06 1.71 -14.64
C LEU A 400 14.07 1.37 -15.74
N SER A 401 14.64 0.17 -15.69
CA SER A 401 15.61 -0.30 -16.70
C SER A 401 15.00 -0.42 -18.08
N PHE A 402 13.74 -0.84 -18.18
CA PHE A 402 13.01 -0.91 -19.42
C PHE A 402 12.82 0.48 -20.07
N CYS A 403 12.48 1.47 -19.26
CA CYS A 403 12.27 2.86 -19.72
C CYS A 403 13.57 3.62 -20.01
N THR A 404 14.71 3.25 -19.38
CA THR A 404 15.93 4.04 -19.46
C THR A 404 17.05 3.38 -20.28
N SER A 405 17.03 2.04 -20.41
CA SER A 405 18.07 1.29 -21.12
C SER A 405 17.86 1.28 -22.64
N ARG A 406 18.97 1.26 -23.38
CA ARG A 406 18.98 1.04 -24.83
C ARG A 406 18.50 -0.36 -25.26
N TYR A 407 18.46 -1.32 -24.35
CA TYR A 407 17.98 -2.69 -24.56
C TYR A 407 16.51 -2.87 -24.22
N GLY A 408 15.86 -1.84 -23.67
CA GLY A 408 14.45 -1.78 -23.38
C GLY A 408 13.70 -0.86 -24.33
N TRP A 409 12.56 -0.34 -23.89
CA TRP A 409 11.76 0.64 -24.65
C TRP A 409 12.53 1.94 -24.91
N GLY A 410 13.41 2.31 -23.98
CA GLY A 410 14.39 3.38 -24.12
C GLY A 410 13.89 4.73 -23.65
N TRP A 411 14.87 5.59 -23.31
CA TRP A 411 14.63 6.90 -22.71
C TRP A 411 13.79 7.84 -23.58
N ASP A 412 14.07 7.88 -24.88
CA ASP A 412 13.41 8.84 -25.78
C ASP A 412 11.91 8.51 -25.95
N ASN A 413 11.57 7.22 -26.09
CA ASN A 413 10.18 6.75 -26.13
C ASN A 413 9.47 7.01 -24.80
N PHE A 414 10.14 6.73 -23.68
CA PHE A 414 9.62 7.00 -22.34
C PHE A 414 9.28 8.49 -22.17
N ILE A 415 10.22 9.39 -22.50
CA ILE A 415 10.00 10.84 -22.36
C ILE A 415 8.91 11.34 -23.31
N ALA A 416 8.88 10.84 -24.55
CA ALA A 416 7.84 11.19 -25.51
C ALA A 416 6.44 10.85 -24.96
N GLU A 417 6.30 9.69 -24.34
CA GLU A 417 5.03 9.29 -23.73
C GLU A 417 4.75 10.09 -22.44
N ALA A 418 5.71 10.19 -21.51
CA ALA A 418 5.52 10.88 -20.23
C ALA A 418 5.13 12.35 -20.41
N ASP A 419 5.72 13.01 -21.41
CA ASP A 419 5.50 14.44 -21.74
C ASP A 419 4.32 14.68 -22.72
N THR A 420 3.62 13.64 -23.14
CA THR A 420 2.42 13.80 -23.96
C THR A 420 1.30 14.46 -23.16
N GLY A 421 0.68 15.52 -23.73
CA GLY A 421 -0.39 16.28 -23.11
C GLY A 421 0.07 17.59 -22.45
N LYS A 422 -0.77 18.12 -21.55
CA LYS A 422 -0.55 19.40 -20.84
C LYS A 422 -0.14 19.14 -19.40
N GLY A 423 0.69 20.02 -18.82
CA GLY A 423 1.09 19.98 -17.42
C GLY A 423 2.60 19.96 -17.21
N ILE A 424 3.05 19.42 -16.08
CA ILE A 424 4.46 19.44 -15.67
C ILE A 424 5.25 18.43 -16.49
N PRO A 425 6.33 18.85 -17.20
CA PRO A 425 7.18 17.92 -17.95
C PRO A 425 8.04 17.07 -17.02
N PHE A 426 8.43 15.89 -17.52
CA PHE A 426 9.38 15.08 -16.81
C PHE A 426 10.78 15.71 -16.87
N PRO A 427 11.53 15.82 -15.75
CA PRO A 427 12.81 16.50 -15.69
C PRO A 427 13.89 15.72 -16.45
N LYS A 428 14.20 16.09 -17.68
CA LYS A 428 15.14 15.37 -18.57
C LYS A 428 16.58 15.30 -18.02
N TRP A 429 16.96 16.24 -17.17
CA TRP A 429 18.28 16.30 -16.55
C TRP A 429 18.56 15.14 -15.59
N ILE A 430 17.50 14.46 -15.07
CA ILE A 430 17.68 13.30 -14.20
C ILE A 430 17.99 12.00 -14.97
N ARG A 431 18.18 12.05 -16.30
CA ARG A 431 18.47 10.83 -17.10
C ARG A 431 19.60 9.99 -16.52
N PHE A 432 20.73 10.61 -16.19
CA PHE A 432 21.87 9.89 -15.60
C PHE A 432 21.51 9.25 -14.26
N TYR A 433 20.81 10.00 -13.41
CA TYR A 433 20.32 9.51 -12.12
C TYR A 433 19.36 8.31 -12.30
N ALA A 434 18.35 8.45 -13.15
CA ALA A 434 17.35 7.40 -13.38
C ALA A 434 17.93 6.14 -14.05
N THR A 435 18.97 6.30 -14.90
CA THR A 435 19.57 5.18 -15.63
C THR A 435 20.59 4.40 -14.80
N TYR A 436 21.36 5.08 -13.93
CA TYR A 436 22.49 4.45 -13.24
C TYR A 436 22.39 4.50 -11.72
N ILE A 437 22.09 5.66 -11.13
CA ILE A 437 22.13 5.83 -9.67
C ILE A 437 20.90 5.17 -9.03
N LEU A 438 19.70 5.47 -9.53
CA LEU A 438 18.45 4.94 -8.97
C LEU A 438 18.40 3.41 -8.99
N PRO A 439 18.81 2.70 -10.08
CA PRO A 439 18.93 1.24 -10.06
C PRO A 439 19.86 0.71 -8.98
N LEU A 440 21.01 1.39 -8.75
CA LEU A 440 21.95 0.99 -7.69
C LEU A 440 21.36 1.17 -6.29
N ILE A 441 20.59 2.23 -6.07
CA ILE A 441 19.87 2.43 -4.81
C ILE A 441 18.83 1.33 -4.60
N VAL A 442 18.08 0.97 -5.63
CA VAL A 442 17.08 -0.13 -5.57
C VAL A 442 17.74 -1.46 -5.24
N LEU A 443 18.88 -1.78 -5.90
CA LEU A 443 19.65 -2.97 -5.59
C LEU A 443 20.21 -2.95 -4.16
N TYR A 444 20.67 -1.79 -3.68
CA TYR A 444 21.10 -1.64 -2.29
C TYR A 444 19.96 -1.97 -1.31
N ILE A 445 18.76 -1.45 -1.56
CA ILE A 445 17.56 -1.75 -0.73
C ILE A 445 17.29 -3.25 -0.73
N PHE A 446 17.30 -3.88 -1.91
CA PHE A 446 17.08 -5.31 -2.06
C PHE A 446 18.10 -6.14 -1.24
N PHE A 447 19.41 -5.91 -1.43
CA PHE A 447 20.44 -6.66 -0.71
C PHE A 447 20.45 -6.38 0.79
N ASN A 448 20.21 -5.13 1.20
CA ASN A 448 20.16 -4.78 2.62
C ASN A 448 18.94 -5.40 3.32
N GLY A 449 17.81 -5.61 2.62
CA GLY A 449 16.67 -6.36 3.13
C GLY A 449 17.03 -7.80 3.49
N TYR A 450 17.78 -8.48 2.64
CA TYR A 450 18.31 -9.82 2.93
C TYR A 450 19.32 -9.82 4.07
N TYR A 451 20.23 -8.87 4.09
CA TYR A 451 21.19 -8.75 5.17
C TYR A 451 20.51 -8.55 6.54
N ALA A 452 19.52 -7.69 6.60
CA ALA A 452 18.77 -7.43 7.82
C ALA A 452 17.95 -8.66 8.30
N MET A 453 17.46 -9.48 7.38
CA MET A 453 16.63 -10.65 7.70
C MET A 453 17.46 -11.87 8.13
N PHE A 454 18.60 -12.13 7.49
CA PHE A 454 19.32 -13.40 7.61
C PHE A 454 20.70 -13.30 8.25
N VAL A 455 21.27 -12.10 8.39
CA VAL A 455 22.65 -11.92 8.89
C VAL A 455 22.67 -11.17 10.23
N LYS A 456 21.68 -10.31 10.48
CA LYS A 456 21.57 -9.51 11.70
C LYS A 456 20.60 -10.15 12.70
#